data_02b38768321a71b4958a4dd821f7e32b
#
_entry.id   02b38768321a71b4958a4dd821f7e32b
#
_cell.length_a   1.000
_cell.length_b   1.000
_cell.length_c   1.000
_cell.angle_alpha   90.00
_cell.angle_beta   90.00
_cell.angle_gamma   90.00
#
_symmetry.space_group_name_H-M   'P 1'
#
loop_
_entity.id
_entity.type
_entity.pdbx_description
1 polymer ?
#
loop_
_entity_poly.entity_id
_entity_poly.type
_entity_poly.pdbx_seq_one_letter_code
_entity_poly.pdbx_strand_id
1 'polypeptide(L)'
;MGILNDREIARLAKEEAMIEPFAEGAKRPGMISYGVTSFGYDMRVADEWVSLVAYNVDPKQQPEQVTMTGEWFLLEAGEFVLCRSVEYFRMPEDVVGMVVGKSTYARCGLIVNCTPMEPGWHGHLTIELHNASQHAIKVYANEGIAQVMFFRGERPAVTYADKQGKYQGQTGVTLGKVE
;
A
#
# COMPACT_ATOMS: atom_id res chain seq x y z
N MET A 1 -23.37 -7.54 -0.19
CA MET A 1 -22.53 -6.50 -0.82
C MET A 1 -22.30 -5.39 0.19
N GLY A 2 -21.04 -5.00 0.42
CA GLY A 2 -20.71 -3.95 1.38
C GLY A 2 -19.24 -3.97 1.79
N ILE A 3 -18.92 -3.08 2.74
CA ILE A 3 -17.59 -3.02 3.35
C ILE A 3 -17.37 -4.23 4.28
N LEU A 4 -16.19 -4.83 4.23
CA LEU A 4 -15.82 -5.94 5.11
C LEU A 4 -15.49 -5.44 6.52
N ASN A 5 -16.01 -6.12 7.53
CA ASN A 5 -15.66 -5.87 8.93
C ASN A 5 -14.42 -6.68 9.35
N ASP A 6 -13.95 -6.45 10.57
CA ASP A 6 -12.79 -7.08 11.17
C ASP A 6 -12.82 -8.61 11.13
N ARG A 7 -13.99 -9.23 11.39
CA ARG A 7 -14.15 -10.69 11.41
C ARG A 7 -13.98 -11.29 10.01
N GLU A 8 -14.58 -10.66 9.01
CA GLU A 8 -14.50 -11.14 7.63
C GLU A 8 -13.11 -10.91 7.04
N ILE A 9 -12.45 -9.78 7.35
CA ILE A 9 -11.06 -9.52 6.97
C ILE A 9 -10.13 -10.58 7.60
N ALA A 10 -10.29 -10.85 8.90
CA ALA A 10 -9.48 -11.86 9.58
C ALA A 10 -9.73 -13.27 9.04
N ARG A 11 -10.98 -13.62 8.69
CA ARG A 11 -11.32 -14.89 8.07
C ARG A 11 -10.62 -15.05 6.73
N LEU A 12 -10.77 -14.08 5.83
CA LEU A 12 -10.14 -14.10 4.51
C LEU A 12 -8.61 -14.14 4.59
N ALA A 13 -8.03 -13.41 5.53
CA ALA A 13 -6.58 -13.43 5.73
C ALA A 13 -6.07 -14.80 6.19
N LYS A 14 -6.79 -15.46 7.11
CA LYS A 14 -6.38 -16.76 7.69
C LYS A 14 -6.71 -17.96 6.80
N GLU A 15 -7.85 -17.94 6.13
CA GLU A 15 -8.34 -19.08 5.34
C GLU A 15 -7.93 -19.00 3.86
N GLU A 16 -7.82 -17.79 3.30
CA GLU A 16 -7.56 -17.54 1.89
C GLU A 16 -6.24 -16.78 1.64
N ALA A 17 -5.47 -16.51 2.70
CA ALA A 17 -4.22 -15.75 2.66
C ALA A 17 -4.36 -14.37 1.96
N MET A 18 -5.52 -13.71 2.13
CA MET A 18 -5.77 -12.40 1.51
C MET A 18 -4.73 -11.36 1.92
N ILE A 19 -4.19 -11.43 3.14
CA ILE A 19 -3.16 -10.53 3.69
C ILE A 19 -2.07 -11.38 4.34
N GLU A 20 -0.83 -11.26 3.90
CA GLU A 20 0.31 -12.03 4.44
C GLU A 20 1.58 -11.15 4.54
N PRO A 21 2.23 -11.02 5.73
CA PRO A 21 1.78 -11.59 7.00
C PRO A 21 0.61 -10.82 7.60
N PHE A 22 -0.42 -11.52 8.04
CA PHE A 22 -1.55 -10.92 8.73
C PHE A 22 -1.18 -10.53 10.16
N ALA A 23 -1.57 -9.32 10.57
CA ALA A 23 -1.43 -8.85 11.93
C ALA A 23 -2.80 -8.55 12.55
N GLU A 24 -3.05 -9.09 13.73
CA GLU A 24 -4.20 -8.65 14.52
C GLU A 24 -3.96 -7.23 15.04
N GLY A 25 -5.01 -6.39 15.00
CA GLY A 25 -4.92 -5.01 15.44
C GLY A 25 -4.60 -4.94 16.93
N ALA A 26 -3.44 -4.40 17.25
CA ALA A 26 -3.02 -4.17 18.63
C ALA A 26 -2.22 -2.87 18.73
N LYS A 27 -2.41 -2.16 19.86
CA LYS A 27 -1.54 -1.04 20.20
C LYS A 27 -0.18 -1.57 20.63
N ARG A 28 0.88 -1.06 20.03
CA ARG A 28 2.27 -1.37 20.38
C ARG A 28 2.93 -0.10 20.88
N PRO A 29 3.41 -0.05 22.15
CA PRO A 29 4.05 1.15 22.68
C PRO A 29 5.21 1.62 21.79
N GLY A 30 5.24 2.92 21.48
CA GLY A 30 6.30 3.53 20.68
C GLY A 30 6.21 3.31 19.17
N MET A 31 5.17 2.59 18.67
CA MET A 31 4.98 2.32 17.25
C MET A 31 3.66 2.90 16.74
N ILE A 32 3.66 3.32 15.49
CA ILE A 32 2.44 3.66 14.77
C ILE A 32 1.67 2.36 14.50
N SER A 33 0.43 2.28 14.99
CA SER A 33 -0.38 1.06 14.98
C SER A 33 -0.62 0.50 13.58
N TYR A 34 -0.67 -0.82 13.48
CA TYR A 34 -0.98 -1.56 12.26
C TYR A 34 -1.78 -2.84 12.57
N GLY A 35 -2.34 -3.46 11.54
CA GLY A 35 -3.15 -4.65 11.63
C GLY A 35 -4.65 -4.37 11.44
N VAL A 36 -5.50 -5.37 11.71
CA VAL A 36 -6.94 -5.29 11.48
C VAL A 36 -7.60 -4.20 12.33
N THR A 37 -8.51 -3.46 11.71
CA THR A 37 -9.36 -2.43 12.32
C THR A 37 -10.84 -2.81 12.15
N SER A 38 -11.77 -2.05 12.71
CA SER A 38 -13.21 -2.38 12.63
C SER A 38 -13.74 -2.61 11.22
N PHE A 39 -13.28 -1.82 10.24
CA PHE A 39 -13.69 -1.90 8.81
C PHE A 39 -12.50 -1.69 7.88
N GLY A 40 -11.37 -2.34 8.16
CA GLY A 40 -10.18 -2.23 7.32
C GLY A 40 -8.97 -2.89 7.93
N TYR A 41 -7.84 -2.62 7.32
CA TYR A 41 -6.53 -3.09 7.75
C TYR A 41 -5.50 -1.97 7.61
N ASP A 42 -4.87 -1.59 8.72
CA ASP A 42 -3.75 -0.67 8.72
C ASP A 42 -2.50 -1.39 8.22
N MET A 43 -2.12 -1.17 6.97
CA MET A 43 -0.94 -1.79 6.38
C MET A 43 0.34 -1.06 6.78
N ARG A 44 1.45 -1.79 6.78
CA ARG A 44 2.79 -1.29 7.07
C ARG A 44 3.53 -0.89 5.81
N VAL A 45 4.40 0.11 5.92
CA VAL A 45 5.39 0.39 4.89
C VAL A 45 6.64 -0.47 5.14
N ALA A 46 7.22 -1.03 4.08
CA ALA A 46 8.48 -1.77 4.14
C ALA A 46 9.68 -0.82 4.31
N ASP A 47 10.86 -1.38 4.43
CA ASP A 47 12.13 -0.67 4.59
C ASP A 47 12.82 -0.33 3.26
N GLU A 48 12.10 -0.40 2.15
CA GLU A 48 12.56 -0.14 0.79
C GLU A 48 11.95 1.16 0.26
N TRP A 49 12.80 2.09 -0.17
CA TRP A 49 12.46 3.43 -0.63
C TRP A 49 13.08 3.68 -1.99
N VAL A 50 12.31 4.21 -2.93
CA VAL A 50 12.76 4.51 -4.29
C VAL A 50 12.45 5.95 -4.64
N SER A 51 13.50 6.77 -4.79
CA SER A 51 13.42 8.14 -5.27
C SER A 51 13.71 8.20 -6.77
N LEU A 52 12.91 8.96 -7.51
CA LEU A 52 13.13 9.20 -8.94
C LEU A 52 14.13 10.36 -9.09
N VAL A 53 15.18 10.14 -9.87
CA VAL A 53 16.29 11.10 -10.07
C VAL A 53 16.28 11.55 -11.53
N ALA A 54 15.20 12.22 -11.94
CA ALA A 54 15.05 12.68 -13.32
C ALA A 54 14.57 14.13 -13.34
N TYR A 55 15.07 14.91 -14.32
CA TYR A 55 14.60 16.27 -14.54
C TYR A 55 13.12 16.31 -14.95
N ASN A 56 12.66 15.31 -15.70
CA ASN A 56 11.27 15.08 -16.03
C ASN A 56 10.94 13.60 -15.91
N VAL A 57 9.72 13.29 -15.54
CA VAL A 57 9.22 11.92 -15.47
C VAL A 57 8.20 11.73 -16.59
N ASP A 58 8.54 10.86 -17.55
CA ASP A 58 7.63 10.42 -18.59
C ASP A 58 7.07 9.04 -18.18
N PRO A 59 5.75 8.88 -17.99
CA PRO A 59 5.16 7.61 -17.59
C PRO A 59 5.35 6.50 -18.64
N LYS A 60 5.78 6.84 -19.86
CA LYS A 60 6.10 5.89 -20.93
C LYS A 60 7.57 5.46 -20.95
N GLN A 61 8.39 5.98 -20.05
CA GLN A 61 9.81 5.68 -19.97
C GLN A 61 10.17 5.29 -18.53
N GLN A 62 11.16 4.41 -18.38
CA GLN A 62 11.67 4.10 -17.04
C GLN A 62 12.58 5.25 -16.60
N PRO A 63 12.24 5.98 -15.51
CA PRO A 63 13.09 7.04 -14.99
C PRO A 63 14.33 6.45 -14.29
N GLU A 64 15.40 7.24 -14.23
CA GLU A 64 16.49 6.95 -13.32
C GLU A 64 15.99 6.99 -11.86
N GLN A 65 16.46 6.04 -11.06
CA GLN A 65 16.01 5.87 -9.69
C GLN A 65 17.17 5.55 -8.76
N VAL A 66 17.01 5.90 -7.50
CA VAL A 66 17.88 5.47 -6.40
C VAL A 66 17.05 4.67 -5.41
N THR A 67 17.48 3.44 -5.14
CA THR A 67 16.87 2.59 -4.11
C THR A 67 17.67 2.70 -2.83
N MET A 68 16.98 2.94 -1.73
CA MET A 68 17.53 3.05 -0.38
C MET A 68 16.80 2.05 0.52
N THR A 69 17.48 1.58 1.56
CA THR A 69 16.89 0.74 2.60
C THR A 69 17.20 1.34 3.97
N GLY A 70 16.28 1.19 4.91
CA GLY A 70 16.50 1.71 6.26
C GLY A 70 15.29 1.59 7.18
N GLU A 71 15.53 1.69 8.47
CA GLU A 71 14.48 1.66 9.49
C GLU A 71 13.52 2.85 9.43
N TRP A 72 13.91 3.89 8.73
CA TRP A 72 13.10 5.08 8.47
C TRP A 72 13.61 5.82 7.24
N PHE A 73 12.76 6.63 6.65
CA PHE A 73 13.08 7.57 5.58
C PHE A 73 12.73 9.00 6.02
N LEU A 74 13.61 9.94 5.77
CA LEU A 74 13.33 11.36 5.97
C LEU A 74 12.86 11.95 4.64
N LEU A 75 11.57 12.21 4.55
CA LEU A 75 10.94 12.77 3.36
C LEU A 75 10.95 14.30 3.48
N GLU A 76 11.78 14.95 2.68
CA GLU A 76 11.92 16.41 2.69
C GLU A 76 10.66 17.12 2.22
N ALA A 77 10.55 18.42 2.49
CA ALA A 77 9.40 19.23 2.07
C ALA A 77 9.23 19.22 0.55
N GLY A 78 8.05 18.84 0.05
CA GLY A 78 7.75 18.72 -1.37
C GLY A 78 8.32 17.46 -2.04
N GLU A 79 9.04 16.62 -1.32
CA GLU A 79 9.61 15.37 -1.86
C GLU A 79 8.53 14.33 -2.13
N PHE A 80 8.80 13.49 -3.13
CA PHE A 80 8.01 12.32 -3.50
C PHE A 80 8.90 11.08 -3.48
N VAL A 81 8.40 10.00 -2.87
CA VAL A 81 9.10 8.71 -2.80
C VAL A 81 8.12 7.56 -3.05
N LEU A 82 8.60 6.53 -3.72
CA LEU A 82 7.91 5.26 -3.85
C LEU A 82 8.40 4.30 -2.76
N CYS A 83 7.48 3.55 -2.20
CA CYS A 83 7.75 2.47 -1.27
C CYS A 83 6.76 1.32 -1.52
N ARG A 84 6.80 0.28 -0.70
CA ARG A 84 5.86 -0.83 -0.82
C ARG A 84 5.29 -1.26 0.53
N SER A 85 4.19 -1.98 0.48
CA SER A 85 3.66 -2.64 1.68
C SER A 85 4.59 -3.75 2.18
N VAL A 86 4.63 -3.96 3.51
CA VAL A 86 5.18 -5.19 4.10
C VAL A 86 4.28 -6.37 3.74
N GLU A 87 2.98 -6.14 3.78
CA GLU A 87 1.99 -7.15 3.46
C GLU A 87 1.96 -7.46 1.97
N TYR A 88 1.88 -8.75 1.66
CA TYR A 88 1.51 -9.26 0.36
C TYR A 88 0.00 -9.49 0.35
N PHE A 89 -0.69 -8.93 -0.61
CA PHE A 89 -2.13 -9.05 -0.75
C PHE A 89 -2.49 -10.08 -1.83
N ARG A 90 -3.59 -10.82 -1.60
CA ARG A 90 -4.24 -11.69 -2.61
C ARG A 90 -5.73 -11.37 -2.59
N MET A 91 -6.13 -10.55 -3.54
CA MET A 91 -7.51 -10.08 -3.60
C MET A 91 -8.43 -11.18 -4.10
N PRO A 92 -9.49 -11.53 -3.32
CA PRO A 92 -10.55 -12.40 -3.84
C PRO A 92 -11.18 -11.81 -5.10
N GLU A 93 -11.75 -12.66 -5.93
CA GLU A 93 -12.32 -12.24 -7.23
C GLU A 93 -13.61 -11.39 -7.11
N ASP A 94 -14.15 -11.24 -5.90
CA ASP A 94 -15.32 -10.45 -5.56
C ASP A 94 -15.04 -9.28 -4.59
N VAL A 95 -13.75 -9.01 -4.30
CA VAL A 95 -13.32 -7.97 -3.35
C VAL A 95 -12.40 -6.97 -4.02
N VAL A 96 -12.66 -5.68 -3.80
CA VAL A 96 -11.77 -4.57 -4.16
C VAL A 96 -11.23 -3.90 -2.90
N GLY A 97 -9.94 -3.55 -2.90
CA GLY A 97 -9.30 -2.80 -1.82
C GLY A 97 -9.10 -1.34 -2.20
N MET A 98 -9.50 -0.43 -1.30
CA MET A 98 -9.29 1.01 -1.42
C MET A 98 -8.39 1.49 -0.29
N VAL A 99 -7.37 2.28 -0.63
CA VAL A 99 -6.37 2.75 0.34
C VAL A 99 -6.60 4.21 0.67
N VAL A 100 -6.50 4.53 1.96
CA VAL A 100 -6.50 5.90 2.48
C VAL A 100 -5.33 6.11 3.44
N GLY A 101 -4.78 7.32 3.47
CA GLY A 101 -3.67 7.65 4.36
C GLY A 101 -4.02 7.50 5.84
N LYS A 102 -3.05 7.06 6.64
CA LYS A 102 -3.22 6.95 8.09
C LYS A 102 -3.25 8.32 8.76
N SER A 103 -4.20 8.52 9.66
CA SER A 103 -4.47 9.82 10.31
C SER A 103 -3.24 10.40 11.04
N THR A 104 -2.35 9.56 11.56
CA THR A 104 -1.10 10.00 12.22
C THR A 104 -0.21 10.78 11.26
N TYR A 105 0.04 10.22 10.08
CA TYR A 105 0.84 10.87 9.05
C TYR A 105 0.11 11.98 8.30
N ALA A 106 -1.19 11.83 8.08
CA ALA A 106 -2.00 12.86 7.44
C ALA A 106 -1.94 14.20 8.21
N ARG A 107 -1.88 14.16 9.56
CA ARG A 107 -1.72 15.35 10.41
C ARG A 107 -0.33 15.98 10.34
N CYS A 108 0.67 15.26 9.83
CA CYS A 108 1.99 15.80 9.55
C CYS A 108 2.10 16.39 8.12
N GLY A 109 1.05 16.25 7.32
CA GLY A 109 1.04 16.70 5.93
C GLY A 109 1.52 15.66 4.92
N LEU A 110 1.64 14.38 5.32
CA LEU A 110 1.93 13.29 4.40
C LEU A 110 0.68 12.90 3.61
N ILE A 111 0.81 12.91 2.30
CA ILE A 111 -0.18 12.38 1.37
C ILE A 111 0.27 10.97 0.97
N VAL A 112 -0.64 10.01 1.12
CA VAL A 112 -0.47 8.64 0.63
C VAL A 112 -1.39 8.47 -0.56
N ASN A 113 -0.83 8.06 -1.68
CA ASN A 113 -1.58 7.71 -2.88
C ASN A 113 -1.33 6.24 -3.23
N CYS A 114 -2.38 5.54 -3.60
CA CYS A 114 -2.34 4.19 -4.14
C CYS A 114 -3.53 4.00 -5.07
N THR A 115 -3.35 3.20 -6.11
CA THR A 115 -4.48 2.79 -6.96
C THR A 115 -5.26 1.64 -6.30
N PRO A 116 -6.54 1.42 -6.65
CA PRO A 116 -7.32 0.32 -6.10
C PRO A 116 -6.66 -1.03 -6.34
N MET A 117 -6.70 -1.91 -5.34
CA MET A 117 -6.37 -3.33 -5.49
C MET A 117 -7.57 -4.03 -6.10
N GLU A 118 -7.51 -4.30 -7.41
CA GLU A 118 -8.62 -4.90 -8.16
C GLU A 118 -8.87 -6.37 -7.78
N PRO A 119 -10.10 -6.89 -7.98
CA PRO A 119 -10.42 -8.31 -7.81
C PRO A 119 -9.47 -9.21 -8.59
N GLY A 120 -8.92 -10.24 -7.93
CA GLY A 120 -7.96 -11.18 -8.52
C GLY A 120 -6.51 -10.67 -8.61
N TRP A 121 -6.22 -9.43 -8.20
CA TRP A 121 -4.84 -8.95 -8.11
C TRP A 121 -4.11 -9.55 -6.90
N HIS A 122 -2.80 -9.80 -7.05
CA HIS A 122 -1.94 -10.15 -5.92
C HIS A 122 -0.56 -9.47 -6.04
N GLY A 123 0.06 -9.17 -4.90
CA GLY A 123 1.39 -8.54 -4.87
C GLY A 123 1.64 -7.73 -3.58
N HIS A 124 2.86 -7.20 -3.45
CA HIS A 124 3.11 -6.08 -2.54
C HIS A 124 2.60 -4.81 -3.20
N LEU A 125 1.81 -4.01 -2.48
CA LEU A 125 1.29 -2.77 -3.02
C LEU A 125 2.41 -1.72 -3.10
N THR A 126 2.63 -1.13 -4.27
CA THR A 126 3.45 0.08 -4.38
C THR A 126 2.67 1.25 -3.81
N ILE A 127 3.32 2.04 -2.98
CA ILE A 127 2.76 3.17 -2.23
C ILE A 127 3.52 4.42 -2.65
N GLU A 128 2.80 5.44 -3.06
CA GLU A 128 3.33 6.74 -3.40
C GLU A 128 3.16 7.67 -2.20
N LEU A 129 4.27 8.20 -1.67
CA LEU A 129 4.27 9.16 -0.58
C LEU A 129 4.71 10.53 -1.08
N HIS A 130 3.95 11.57 -0.71
CA HIS A 130 4.30 12.96 -0.99
C HIS A 130 4.19 13.80 0.28
N ASN A 131 5.26 14.53 0.58
CA ASN A 131 5.27 15.48 1.69
C ASN A 131 4.73 16.85 1.22
N ALA A 132 3.46 17.11 1.52
CA ALA A 132 2.81 18.38 1.20
C ALA A 132 3.03 19.46 2.28
N SER A 133 3.82 19.17 3.34
CA SER A 133 4.16 20.13 4.39
C SER A 133 5.42 20.92 4.06
N GLN A 134 5.76 21.89 4.92
CA GLN A 134 7.00 22.67 4.81
C GLN A 134 8.13 22.13 5.71
N HIS A 135 7.93 20.97 6.34
CA HIS A 135 8.86 20.35 7.27
C HIS A 135 9.19 18.94 6.80
N ALA A 136 10.40 18.46 7.04
CA ALA A 136 10.75 17.08 6.79
C ALA A 136 9.88 16.14 7.66
N ILE A 137 9.39 15.05 7.07
CA ILE A 137 8.59 14.04 7.75
C ILE A 137 9.39 12.76 7.86
N LYS A 138 9.54 12.24 9.09
CA LYS A 138 10.16 10.94 9.32
C LYS A 138 9.14 9.84 9.18
N VAL A 139 9.33 8.95 8.20
CA VAL A 139 8.47 7.80 7.93
C VAL A 139 9.17 6.54 8.43
N TYR A 140 8.54 5.80 9.36
CA TYR A 140 9.13 4.61 9.98
C TYR A 140 8.77 3.35 9.22
N ALA A 141 9.79 2.55 8.88
CA ALA A 141 9.60 1.24 8.26
C ALA A 141 8.96 0.24 9.24
N ASN A 142 8.26 -0.73 8.69
CA ASN A 142 7.54 -1.78 9.43
C ASN A 142 6.42 -1.27 10.38
N GLU A 143 6.03 -0.01 10.24
CA GLU A 143 4.94 0.63 10.98
C GLU A 143 3.77 1.02 10.06
N GLY A 144 2.60 1.30 10.66
CA GLY A 144 1.39 1.60 9.91
C GLY A 144 1.48 2.90 9.12
N ILE A 145 1.22 2.84 7.82
CA ILE A 145 1.29 3.99 6.89
C ILE A 145 -0.06 4.39 6.30
N ALA A 146 -0.91 3.42 6.04
CA ALA A 146 -2.19 3.62 5.39
C ALA A 146 -3.20 2.56 5.80
N GLN A 147 -4.48 2.84 5.65
CA GLN A 147 -5.57 1.90 5.88
C GLN A 147 -6.14 1.42 4.56
N VAL A 148 -6.31 0.10 4.45
CA VAL A 148 -7.05 -0.52 3.36
C VAL A 148 -8.47 -0.80 3.82
N MET A 149 -9.47 -0.32 3.08
CA MET A 149 -10.87 -0.70 3.21
C MET A 149 -11.22 -1.69 2.10
N PHE A 150 -11.86 -2.79 2.46
CA PHE A 150 -12.24 -3.85 1.52
C PHE A 150 -13.75 -3.83 1.28
N PHE A 151 -14.13 -3.86 0.00
CA PHE A 151 -15.53 -3.84 -0.42
C PHE A 151 -15.83 -5.10 -1.23
N ARG A 152 -16.85 -5.86 -0.80
CA ARG A 152 -17.32 -7.04 -1.53
C ARG A 152 -18.48 -6.69 -2.44
N GLY A 153 -18.35 -7.07 -3.70
CA GLY A 153 -19.39 -6.96 -4.72
C GLY A 153 -19.76 -8.33 -5.30
N GLU A 154 -20.34 -8.33 -6.48
CA GLU A 154 -20.42 -9.51 -7.34
C GLU A 154 -19.10 -9.65 -8.10
N ARG A 155 -18.71 -10.90 -8.43
CA ARG A 155 -17.54 -11.14 -9.27
C ARG A 155 -17.69 -10.40 -10.60
N PRO A 156 -16.74 -9.56 -11.01
CA PRO A 156 -16.79 -8.90 -12.30
C PRO A 156 -16.68 -9.93 -13.43
N ALA A 157 -17.15 -9.56 -14.61
CA ALA A 157 -17.03 -10.42 -15.79
C ALA A 157 -15.57 -10.75 -16.14
N VAL A 158 -14.66 -9.82 -15.85
CA VAL A 158 -13.20 -9.97 -16.09
C VAL A 158 -12.47 -9.41 -14.89
N THR A 159 -11.68 -10.25 -14.20
CA THR A 159 -10.83 -9.86 -13.07
C THR A 159 -9.48 -9.32 -13.54
N TYR A 160 -8.68 -8.79 -12.62
CA TYR A 160 -7.32 -8.36 -12.92
C TYR A 160 -6.42 -9.52 -13.36
N ALA A 161 -6.63 -10.71 -12.79
CA ALA A 161 -5.95 -11.93 -13.20
C ALA A 161 -6.34 -12.36 -14.62
N ASP A 162 -7.64 -12.30 -14.96
CA ASP A 162 -8.13 -12.63 -16.29
C ASP A 162 -7.54 -11.73 -17.39
N LYS A 163 -7.29 -10.44 -17.06
CA LYS A 163 -6.65 -9.48 -17.97
C LYS A 163 -5.14 -9.67 -18.10
N GLN A 164 -4.52 -10.52 -17.28
CA GLN A 164 -3.06 -10.61 -17.14
C GLN A 164 -2.43 -9.23 -16.84
N GLY A 165 -3.06 -8.48 -15.93
CA GLY A 165 -2.71 -7.09 -15.65
C GLY A 165 -1.22 -6.91 -15.32
N LYS A 166 -0.61 -5.85 -15.83
CA LYS A 166 0.84 -5.60 -15.85
C LYS A 166 1.52 -5.53 -14.48
N TYR A 167 0.74 -5.32 -13.43
CA TYR A 167 1.24 -5.28 -12.04
C TYR A 167 0.91 -6.54 -11.24
N GLN A 168 0.52 -7.64 -11.91
CA GLN A 168 0.25 -8.90 -11.25
C GLN A 168 1.54 -9.51 -10.68
N GLY A 169 1.50 -9.92 -9.41
CA GLY A 169 2.61 -10.62 -8.75
C GLY A 169 3.82 -9.74 -8.43
N GLN A 170 3.67 -8.41 -8.32
CA GLN A 170 4.80 -7.54 -7.99
C GLN A 170 5.35 -7.83 -6.58
N THR A 171 6.69 -7.88 -6.45
CA THR A 171 7.38 -8.30 -5.21
C THR A 171 8.20 -7.19 -4.55
N GLY A 172 8.59 -6.16 -5.27
CA GLY A 172 9.32 -4.98 -4.80
C GLY A 172 8.56 -3.70 -5.11
N VAL A 173 9.21 -2.55 -4.92
CA VAL A 173 8.71 -1.27 -5.45
C VAL A 173 8.70 -1.37 -6.97
N THR A 174 7.52 -1.23 -7.56
CA THR A 174 7.36 -1.38 -9.01
C THR A 174 7.07 -0.02 -9.63
N LEU A 175 7.91 0.39 -10.59
CA LEU A 175 7.71 1.60 -11.37
C LEU A 175 6.57 1.45 -12.38
N GLY A 176 6.14 2.58 -12.96
CA GLY A 176 5.18 2.60 -14.06
C GLY A 176 5.64 1.69 -15.21
N LYS A 177 4.76 0.81 -15.68
CA LYS A 177 5.00 -0.06 -16.84
C LYS A 177 4.15 0.43 -18.00
N VAL A 178 4.73 0.46 -19.19
CA VAL A 178 4.03 0.63 -20.46
C VAL A 178 3.99 -0.75 -21.14
N GLU A 179 2.84 -1.09 -21.67
CA GLU A 179 2.67 -2.28 -22.52
C GLU A 179 3.03 -1.96 -23.96
#